data_8fcdc55dee6d37ec767ab4657053b4f3
#
_entry.id   8fcdc55dee6d37ec767ab4657053b4f3
#
_cell.length_a   1.000
_cell.length_b   1.000
_cell.length_c   1.000
_cell.angle_alpha   90.00
_cell.angle_beta   90.00
_cell.angle_gamma   90.00
#
_symmetry.space_group_name_H-M   'P 1'
#
loop_
_entity.id
_entity.type
_entity.pdbx_description
1 polymer ?
#
loop_
_entity_poly.entity_id
_entity_poly.type
_entity_poly.pdbx_seq_one_letter_code
_entity_poly.pdbx_strand_id
1 'polypeptide(L)'
;MDGLTTFPFTVFDPAAMTGYQPDSRDMVIGHDVWLGYGALVLPGARIGNGVIIGAGSVVRGTVPDYAVVTGNPARVVRLRYAPQEIETLNRLAWWHWEPERIARARPALEGGDLRALSALAP
;
A
#
# COMPACT_ATOMS: atom_id res chain seq x y z
N MET A 1 -7.47 -16.90 -17.17
CA MET A 1 -7.61 -16.70 -18.64
C MET A 1 -7.59 -18.08 -19.27
N ASP A 2 -8.77 -18.66 -19.58
CA ASP A 2 -8.90 -20.07 -19.96
C ASP A 2 -9.13 -20.25 -21.48
N GLY A 3 -9.12 -19.14 -22.23
CA GLY A 3 -9.26 -19.17 -23.69
C GLY A 3 -7.95 -19.49 -24.40
N LEU A 4 -8.07 -19.92 -25.67
CA LEU A 4 -6.93 -20.22 -26.53
C LEU A 4 -6.21 -18.94 -27.05
N THR A 5 -6.77 -17.77 -26.79
CA THR A 5 -6.22 -16.47 -27.18
C THR A 5 -6.16 -15.52 -26.00
N THR A 6 -5.17 -14.65 -26.01
CA THR A 6 -5.06 -13.52 -25.08
C THR A 6 -5.70 -12.24 -25.63
N PHE A 7 -6.22 -12.25 -26.84
CA PHE A 7 -6.86 -11.07 -27.43
C PHE A 7 -8.20 -10.79 -26.74
N PRO A 8 -8.41 -9.57 -26.21
CA PRO A 8 -9.58 -9.24 -25.38
C PRO A 8 -10.78 -8.85 -26.28
N PHE A 9 -11.37 -9.79 -26.97
CA PHE A 9 -12.50 -9.55 -27.88
C PHE A 9 -13.64 -8.76 -27.20
N THR A 10 -13.94 -9.07 -25.93
CA THR A 10 -15.03 -8.42 -25.20
C THR A 10 -14.78 -6.92 -24.97
N VAL A 11 -13.53 -6.48 -24.99
CA VAL A 11 -13.18 -5.04 -24.85
C VAL A 11 -13.42 -4.30 -26.17
N PHE A 12 -13.11 -4.95 -27.31
CA PHE A 12 -13.20 -4.33 -28.64
C PHE A 12 -14.53 -4.59 -29.33
N ASP A 13 -15.19 -5.69 -28.99
CA ASP A 13 -16.51 -6.06 -29.47
C ASP A 13 -17.35 -6.60 -28.31
N PRO A 14 -18.20 -5.76 -27.67
CA PRO A 14 -19.04 -6.21 -26.55
C PRO A 14 -20.01 -7.35 -26.89
N ALA A 15 -20.31 -7.56 -28.19
CA ALA A 15 -21.13 -8.68 -28.65
C ALA A 15 -20.34 -9.99 -28.72
N ALA A 16 -19.02 -9.94 -28.68
CA ALA A 16 -18.17 -11.14 -28.67
C ALA A 16 -18.24 -11.81 -27.28
N MET A 17 -18.92 -12.91 -27.19
CA MET A 17 -19.08 -13.66 -25.93
C MET A 17 -17.84 -14.49 -25.61
N THR A 18 -16.74 -13.85 -25.24
CA THR A 18 -15.47 -14.52 -24.92
C THR A 18 -15.32 -14.88 -23.44
N GLY A 19 -16.21 -14.38 -22.57
CA GLY A 19 -16.11 -14.59 -21.13
C GLY A 19 -14.98 -13.79 -20.45
N TYR A 20 -14.12 -13.10 -21.19
CA TYR A 20 -13.09 -12.25 -20.61
C TYR A 20 -13.71 -10.95 -20.09
N GLN A 21 -13.45 -10.65 -18.82
CA GLN A 21 -13.79 -9.39 -18.21
C GLN A 21 -12.51 -8.74 -17.69
N PRO A 22 -12.24 -7.49 -18.08
CA PRO A 22 -11.13 -6.75 -17.49
C PRO A 22 -11.28 -6.64 -15.97
N ASP A 23 -10.18 -6.77 -15.24
CA ASP A 23 -10.20 -6.52 -13.81
C ASP A 23 -10.31 -5.01 -13.56
N SER A 24 -11.46 -4.58 -13.11
CA SER A 24 -11.78 -3.18 -12.82
C SER A 24 -11.93 -2.89 -11.31
N ARG A 25 -11.46 -3.82 -10.45
CA ARG A 25 -11.54 -3.61 -9.01
C ARG A 25 -10.67 -2.43 -8.59
N ASP A 26 -11.20 -1.64 -7.65
CA ASP A 26 -10.46 -0.51 -7.11
C ASP A 26 -9.20 -0.95 -6.36
N MET A 27 -8.15 -0.17 -6.49
CA MET A 27 -6.98 -0.24 -5.62
C MET A 27 -7.22 0.64 -4.40
N VAL A 28 -6.78 0.15 -3.24
CA VAL A 28 -6.80 0.93 -2.01
C VAL A 28 -5.38 1.04 -1.48
N ILE A 29 -4.91 2.26 -1.33
CA ILE A 29 -3.58 2.56 -0.78
C ILE A 29 -3.80 3.34 0.52
N GLY A 30 -3.23 2.85 1.60
CA GLY A 30 -3.31 3.48 2.91
C GLY A 30 -2.48 4.76 3.03
N HIS A 31 -2.21 5.15 4.25
CA HIS A 31 -1.47 6.37 4.58
C HIS A 31 0.02 6.08 4.77
N ASP A 32 0.85 7.11 4.56
CA ASP A 32 2.31 7.03 4.76
C ASP A 32 2.95 5.86 3.97
N VAL A 33 2.50 5.65 2.73
CA VAL A 33 3.02 4.62 1.85
C VAL A 33 4.10 5.19 0.94
N TRP A 34 5.25 4.51 0.88
CA TRP A 34 6.33 4.81 -0.06
C TRP A 34 6.25 3.88 -1.26
N LEU A 35 6.06 4.46 -2.44
CA LEU A 35 6.09 3.75 -3.72
C LEU A 35 7.46 3.98 -4.38
N GLY A 36 8.28 2.94 -4.45
CA GLY A 36 9.56 2.99 -5.13
C GLY A 36 9.39 3.25 -6.64
N TYR A 37 10.45 3.76 -7.25
CA TYR A 37 10.46 4.11 -8.68
C TYR A 37 10.02 2.93 -9.56
N GLY A 38 9.07 3.17 -10.45
CA GLY A 38 8.59 2.14 -11.37
C GLY A 38 7.77 1.02 -10.72
N ALA A 39 7.35 1.17 -9.47
CA ALA A 39 6.45 0.20 -8.85
C ALA A 39 5.10 0.18 -9.58
N LEU A 40 4.56 -1.02 -9.79
CA LEU A 40 3.27 -1.25 -10.42
C LEU A 40 2.31 -1.84 -9.39
N VAL A 41 1.16 -1.20 -9.21
CA VAL A 41 0.09 -1.68 -8.32
C VAL A 41 -1.05 -2.18 -9.20
N LEU A 42 -1.43 -3.43 -9.02
CA LEU A 42 -2.45 -4.08 -9.85
C LEU A 42 -3.86 -3.85 -9.30
N PRO A 43 -4.89 -3.94 -10.18
CA PRO A 43 -6.28 -3.82 -9.77
C PRO A 43 -6.65 -4.73 -8.60
N GLY A 44 -7.44 -4.21 -7.66
CA GLY A 44 -7.87 -4.93 -6.47
C GLY A 44 -6.83 -5.02 -5.34
N ALA A 45 -5.63 -4.47 -5.53
CA ALA A 45 -4.63 -4.44 -4.47
C ALA A 45 -5.11 -3.58 -3.29
N ARG A 46 -4.78 -4.04 -2.08
CA ARG A 46 -5.04 -3.33 -0.82
C ARG A 46 -3.73 -3.18 -0.06
N ILE A 47 -3.22 -1.97 -0.04
CA ILE A 47 -1.93 -1.64 0.56
C ILE A 47 -2.19 -0.94 1.89
N GLY A 48 -1.70 -1.53 2.96
CA GLY A 48 -1.85 -0.99 4.32
C GLY A 48 -1.08 0.30 4.56
N ASN A 49 -1.23 0.85 5.76
CA ASN A 49 -0.53 2.05 6.18
C ASN A 49 0.98 1.80 6.34
N GLY A 50 1.79 2.80 6.09
CA GLY A 50 3.21 2.77 6.35
C GLY A 50 4.01 1.75 5.52
N VAL A 51 3.44 1.21 4.46
CA VAL A 51 4.07 0.22 3.59
C VAL A 51 5.18 0.87 2.76
N ILE A 52 6.28 0.15 2.60
CA ILE A 52 7.35 0.50 1.67
C ILE A 52 7.35 -0.52 0.53
N ILE A 53 7.20 -0.04 -0.70
CA ILE A 53 7.25 -0.84 -1.91
C ILE A 53 8.56 -0.56 -2.64
N GLY A 54 9.37 -1.59 -2.83
CA GLY A 54 10.65 -1.49 -3.53
C GLY A 54 10.49 -1.08 -4.99
N ALA A 55 11.52 -0.43 -5.54
CA ALA A 55 11.53 -0.02 -6.94
C ALA A 55 11.31 -1.20 -7.88
N GLY A 56 10.53 -0.98 -8.94
CA GLY A 56 10.24 -2.00 -9.96
C GLY A 56 9.37 -3.17 -9.49
N SER A 57 8.83 -3.11 -8.30
CA SER A 57 7.97 -4.18 -7.76
C SER A 57 6.61 -4.20 -8.42
N VAL A 58 6.03 -5.39 -8.53
CA VAL A 58 4.65 -5.58 -9.03
C VAL A 58 3.80 -6.12 -7.89
N VAL A 59 2.91 -5.28 -7.37
CA VAL A 59 2.13 -5.53 -6.15
C VAL A 59 0.70 -5.91 -6.50
N ARG A 60 0.23 -7.01 -5.92
CA ARG A 60 -1.16 -7.47 -5.99
C ARG A 60 -1.63 -7.99 -4.65
N GLY A 61 -2.95 -8.08 -4.49
CA GLY A 61 -3.56 -8.61 -3.27
C GLY A 61 -3.38 -7.67 -2.07
N THR A 62 -3.38 -8.24 -0.87
CA THR A 62 -3.33 -7.48 0.39
C THR A 62 -1.90 -7.42 0.91
N VAL A 63 -1.44 -6.20 1.20
CA VAL A 63 -0.15 -5.93 1.86
C VAL A 63 -0.44 -5.41 3.26
N PRO A 64 0.07 -6.07 4.31
CA PRO A 64 -0.21 -5.67 5.69
C PRO A 64 0.46 -4.33 6.05
N ASP A 65 -0.08 -3.67 7.07
CA ASP A 65 0.45 -2.42 7.58
C ASP A 65 1.94 -2.53 7.91
N TYR A 66 2.69 -1.49 7.57
CA TYR A 66 4.13 -1.35 7.85
C TYR A 66 5.00 -2.49 7.29
N ALA A 67 4.53 -3.18 6.27
CA ALA A 67 5.34 -4.15 5.55
C ALA A 67 6.30 -3.47 4.58
N VAL A 68 7.45 -4.10 4.38
CA VAL A 68 8.35 -3.83 3.26
C VAL A 68 8.15 -4.94 2.24
N VAL A 69 7.78 -4.58 1.02
CA VAL A 69 7.56 -5.54 -0.07
C VAL A 69 8.44 -5.22 -1.26
N THR A 70 8.89 -6.24 -1.95
CA THR A 70 9.71 -6.09 -3.16
C THR A 70 9.56 -7.28 -4.09
N GLY A 71 9.84 -7.08 -5.34
CA GLY A 71 9.89 -8.12 -6.35
C GLY A 71 8.69 -8.14 -7.30
N ASN A 72 8.71 -9.12 -8.19
CA ASN A 72 7.65 -9.40 -9.15
C ASN A 72 7.41 -10.93 -9.23
N PRO A 73 6.33 -11.45 -8.65
CA PRO A 73 5.37 -10.74 -7.81
C PRO A 73 6.00 -10.27 -6.49
N ALA A 74 5.56 -9.13 -5.98
CA ALA A 74 6.07 -8.61 -4.73
C ALA A 74 5.77 -9.53 -3.55
N ARG A 75 6.73 -9.65 -2.64
CA ARG A 75 6.62 -10.45 -1.41
C ARG A 75 7.01 -9.59 -0.22
N VAL A 76 6.41 -9.89 0.93
CA VAL A 76 6.79 -9.27 2.20
C VAL A 76 8.20 -9.73 2.57
N VAL A 77 9.13 -8.79 2.67
CA VAL A 77 10.51 -9.02 3.09
C VAL A 77 10.60 -8.99 4.62
N ARG A 78 9.93 -8.00 5.24
CA ARG A 78 9.86 -7.83 6.68
C ARG A 78 8.74 -6.85 7.06
N LEU A 79 8.45 -6.75 8.33
CA LEU A 79 7.73 -5.62 8.91
C LEU A 79 8.73 -4.56 9.37
N ARG A 80 8.34 -3.29 9.33
CA ARG A 80 9.17 -2.16 9.77
C ARG A 80 9.33 -2.12 11.29
N TYR A 81 8.27 -2.51 12.00
CA TYR A 81 8.13 -2.39 13.45
C TYR A 81 7.52 -3.66 14.05
N ALA A 82 7.64 -3.81 15.36
CA ALA A 82 6.95 -4.86 16.10
C ALA A 82 5.43 -4.68 16.08
N PRO A 83 4.63 -5.74 16.25
CA PRO A 83 3.16 -5.65 16.19
C PRO A 83 2.56 -4.59 17.12
N GLN A 84 3.07 -4.45 18.34
CA GLN A 84 2.59 -3.45 19.30
C GLN A 84 2.89 -2.01 18.87
N GLU A 85 4.02 -1.80 18.21
CA GLU A 85 4.39 -0.50 17.66
C GLU A 85 3.49 -0.13 16.47
N ILE A 86 3.21 -1.10 15.60
CA ILE A 86 2.28 -0.94 14.46
C ILE A 86 0.88 -0.58 14.97
N GLU A 87 0.39 -1.28 15.99
CA GLU A 87 -0.90 -0.97 16.61
C GLU A 87 -0.93 0.47 17.15
N THR A 88 0.13 0.88 17.83
CA THR A 88 0.26 2.24 18.36
C THR A 88 0.29 3.28 17.26
N LEU A 89 1.07 3.08 16.20
CA LEU A 89 1.16 3.97 15.05
C LEU A 89 -0.20 4.13 14.35
N ASN A 90 -0.91 3.03 14.14
CA ASN A 90 -2.24 3.06 13.54
C ASN A 90 -3.26 3.78 14.43
N ARG A 91 -3.18 3.59 15.75
CA ARG A 91 -4.05 4.30 16.70
C ARG A 91 -3.75 5.80 16.75
N LEU A 92 -2.48 6.20 16.72
CA LEU A 92 -2.09 7.59 16.68
C LEU A 92 -2.54 8.27 15.39
N ALA A 93 -2.49 7.57 14.27
CA ALA A 93 -2.90 8.04 12.95
C ALA A 93 -2.46 9.49 12.69
N TRP A 94 -1.16 9.75 12.92
CA TRP A 94 -0.57 11.08 12.91
C TRP A 94 -0.84 11.86 11.61
N TRP A 95 -1.05 11.18 10.52
CA TRP A 95 -1.38 11.77 9.21
C TRP A 95 -2.74 12.51 9.20
N HIS A 96 -3.57 12.32 10.21
CA HIS A 96 -4.82 13.06 10.40
C HIS A 96 -4.69 14.25 11.37
N TRP A 97 -3.51 14.48 11.94
CA TRP A 97 -3.30 15.59 12.86
C TRP A 97 -3.28 16.92 12.13
N GLU A 98 -3.57 17.99 12.86
CA GLU A 98 -3.44 19.35 12.34
C GLU A 98 -1.98 19.65 11.94
N PRO A 99 -1.77 20.45 10.86
CA PRO A 99 -0.44 20.71 10.31
C PRO A 99 0.59 21.18 11.35
N GLU A 100 0.18 22.05 12.28
CA GLU A 100 1.07 22.56 13.34
C GLU A 100 1.51 21.46 14.30
N ARG A 101 0.64 20.47 14.56
CA ARG A 101 0.99 19.31 15.38
C ARG A 101 1.95 18.40 14.65
N ILE A 102 1.72 18.16 13.37
CA ILE A 102 2.64 17.38 12.53
C ILE A 102 4.02 18.04 12.49
N ALA A 103 4.08 19.36 12.34
CA ALA A 103 5.33 20.10 12.34
C ALA A 103 6.11 19.91 13.66
N ARG A 104 5.41 19.94 14.81
CA ARG A 104 6.02 19.65 16.12
C ARG A 104 6.45 18.19 16.27
N ALA A 105 5.72 17.27 15.64
CA ALA A 105 6.00 15.84 15.70
C ALA A 105 7.14 15.41 14.77
N ARG A 106 7.55 16.25 13.82
CA ARG A 106 8.55 15.93 12.82
C ARG A 106 9.84 15.32 13.40
N PRO A 107 10.48 15.85 14.45
CA PRO A 107 11.69 15.24 15.00
C PRO A 107 11.45 13.82 15.51
N ALA A 108 10.30 13.54 16.13
CA ALA A 108 9.95 12.21 16.59
C ALA A 108 9.67 11.25 15.44
N LEU A 109 8.98 11.72 14.40
CA LEU A 109 8.68 10.94 13.19
C LEU A 109 9.96 10.57 12.44
N GLU A 110 10.82 11.54 12.17
CA GLU A 110 12.08 11.32 11.45
C GLU A 110 13.09 10.50 12.29
N GLY A 111 13.08 10.70 13.61
CA GLY A 111 13.97 9.98 14.54
C GLY A 111 13.45 8.61 14.96
N GLY A 112 12.22 8.24 14.62
CA GLY A 112 11.63 6.97 15.02
C GLY A 112 11.31 6.87 16.51
N ASP A 113 11.09 7.99 17.18
CA ASP A 113 10.78 8.04 18.62
C ASP A 113 9.27 7.95 18.87
N LEU A 114 8.78 6.72 18.96
CA LEU A 114 7.35 6.45 19.18
C LEU A 114 6.84 6.99 20.51
N ARG A 115 7.70 7.05 21.55
CA ARG A 115 7.32 7.59 22.85
C ARG A 115 7.10 9.11 22.76
N ALA A 116 8.04 9.81 22.14
CA ALA A 116 7.92 11.27 21.92
C ALA A 116 6.71 11.57 21.02
N LEU A 117 6.47 10.77 19.97
CA LEU A 117 5.30 10.92 19.11
C LEU A 117 4.00 10.73 19.91
N SER A 118 3.91 9.70 20.74
CA SER A 118 2.73 9.43 21.56
C SER A 118 2.42 10.56 22.54
N ALA A 119 3.44 11.24 23.06
CA ALA A 119 3.27 12.37 23.95
C ALA A 119 2.65 13.62 23.28
N LEU A 120 2.70 13.67 21.94
CA LEU A 120 2.12 14.77 21.14
C LEU A 120 0.69 14.48 20.64
N ALA A 121 0.17 13.29 20.94
CA ALA A 121 -1.19 12.91 20.55
C ALA A 121 -2.23 13.88 21.12
N PRO A 122 -3.32 14.15 20.36
CA PRO A 122 -4.42 15.01 20.82
C PRO A 122 -5.19 14.41 21.99
#